data_c0804f3e437f0b4a92e4a0631ced3566
#
_entry.id   c0804f3e437f0b4a92e4a0631ced3566
#
_cell.length_a   1.000
_cell.length_b   1.000
_cell.length_c   1.000
_cell.angle_alpha   90.00
_cell.angle_beta   90.00
_cell.angle_gamma   90.00
#
_symmetry.space_group_name_H-M   'P 1'
#
loop_
_entity.id
_entity.type
_entity.pdbx_description
1 polymer ?
#
loop_
_entity_poly.entity_id
_entity_poly.type
_entity_poly.pdbx_seq_one_letter_code
_entity_poly.pdbx_strand_id
1 'polypeptide(L)'
;MIGMTVTLRLRMGAHDAHYAGELVDGARMLALFGDLATELLIRLDGDEGLFRAYEAVEFLAPVLAGDYIEATAELIHVGNTSRKMQFVAKKVIENARRPGLSASAADVLPEPVVVCRAVGTCVTPKDLQRKPRELYMPALPAGPAPTAGPIVTPESAARSPLVLCAAIVGAEVTRQQTPHLPITAAEIADEAARCREAGAAIIHLHVRNDDGSPTQAEDRFREAIEAIRAKTDCIVQTSTGGAVGMSIDERAGPLACRPEMATLNCGTVNFGDDVFVNTRPQIRDLAARIAKAGSLPEIECYEVGHVEEALRLKAEGLLRDPMHFQYVMSIAGAIAATEQNLRYLVSLVPAGATWAVAAVGRHQRPMTELAMRLGGHARVGLEDNIYLDKGVLAEGSAPLVARAAAYARSIGRPLLDPAAARRHLGLGQ
;
A
#
# COMPACT_ATOMS: atom_id res chain seq x y z
N MET A 1 0.14 25.60 -17.14
CA MET A 1 -1.21 25.69 -17.72
C MET A 1 -1.25 25.07 -19.12
N ILE A 2 -0.64 25.66 -20.15
CA ILE A 2 -0.50 24.98 -21.47
C ILE A 2 0.27 23.66 -21.27
N GLY A 3 -0.21 22.59 -21.88
CA GLY A 3 0.29 21.22 -21.64
C GLY A 3 -0.43 20.47 -20.50
N MET A 4 -1.39 21.12 -19.80
CA MET A 4 -2.23 20.41 -18.82
C MET A 4 -3.04 19.33 -19.53
N THR A 5 -3.03 18.11 -18.99
CA THR A 5 -3.71 16.95 -19.55
C THR A 5 -4.67 16.34 -18.54
N VAL A 6 -5.75 15.79 -19.05
CA VAL A 6 -6.68 14.92 -18.31
C VAL A 6 -6.94 13.67 -19.14
N THR A 7 -7.17 12.54 -18.49
CA THR A 7 -7.34 11.22 -19.14
C THR A 7 -8.51 10.48 -18.52
N LEU A 8 -9.32 9.87 -19.36
CA LEU A 8 -10.42 9.00 -18.99
C LEU A 8 -10.25 7.65 -19.67
N ARG A 9 -10.44 6.55 -18.94
CA ARG A 9 -10.43 5.20 -19.51
C ARG A 9 -11.73 4.49 -19.15
N LEU A 10 -12.40 3.93 -20.15
CA LEU A 10 -13.66 3.21 -19.95
C LEU A 10 -13.86 2.10 -20.96
N ARG A 11 -14.73 1.15 -20.59
CA ARG A 11 -15.19 0.09 -21.48
C ARG A 11 -16.44 0.57 -22.22
N MET A 12 -16.51 0.36 -23.56
CA MET A 12 -17.70 0.60 -24.34
C MET A 12 -18.75 -0.48 -24.04
N GLY A 13 -19.92 -0.05 -23.61
CA GLY A 13 -21.04 -0.93 -23.30
C GLY A 13 -21.86 -1.29 -24.56
N ALA A 14 -22.73 -2.30 -24.47
CA ALA A 14 -23.66 -2.61 -25.52
C ALA A 14 -24.66 -1.45 -25.81
N HIS A 15 -24.95 -0.62 -24.82
CA HIS A 15 -25.78 0.57 -24.95
C HIS A 15 -25.12 1.71 -25.74
N ASP A 16 -23.81 1.71 -25.89
CA ASP A 16 -23.06 2.68 -26.70
C ASP A 16 -23.05 2.29 -28.17
N ALA A 17 -23.41 1.04 -28.48
CA ALA A 17 -23.51 0.54 -29.86
C ALA A 17 -24.80 1.00 -30.51
N HIS A 18 -24.67 1.88 -31.49
CA HIS A 18 -25.83 2.46 -32.22
C HIS A 18 -26.08 1.78 -33.58
N TYR A 19 -25.03 1.26 -34.20
CA TYR A 19 -25.14 0.63 -35.55
C TYR A 19 -25.10 -0.89 -35.45
N ALA A 20 -25.54 -1.54 -36.53
CA ALA A 20 -25.47 -2.99 -36.66
C ALA A 20 -24.02 -3.50 -36.46
N GLY A 21 -23.90 -4.72 -35.94
CA GLY A 21 -22.59 -5.32 -35.67
C GLY A 21 -21.86 -4.76 -34.45
N GLU A 22 -22.62 -4.19 -33.49
CA GLU A 22 -22.08 -3.67 -32.21
C GLU A 22 -21.14 -2.45 -32.36
N LEU A 23 -21.22 -1.75 -33.51
CA LEU A 23 -20.43 -0.56 -33.78
C LEU A 23 -20.90 0.61 -32.89
N VAL A 24 -19.97 1.20 -32.14
CA VAL A 24 -20.22 2.36 -31.30
C VAL A 24 -20.32 3.62 -32.16
N ASP A 25 -21.26 4.49 -31.82
CA ASP A 25 -21.45 5.77 -32.52
C ASP A 25 -20.22 6.69 -32.29
N GLY A 26 -19.80 7.38 -33.35
CA GLY A 26 -18.76 8.43 -33.26
C GLY A 26 -19.14 9.55 -32.29
N ALA A 27 -20.43 9.86 -32.12
CA ALA A 27 -20.92 10.82 -31.15
C ALA A 27 -20.53 10.44 -29.73
N ARG A 28 -20.36 9.15 -29.41
CA ARG A 28 -19.85 8.69 -28.11
C ARG A 28 -18.42 9.16 -27.84
N MET A 29 -17.56 9.17 -28.86
CA MET A 29 -16.19 9.72 -28.73
C MET A 29 -16.22 11.21 -28.43
N LEU A 30 -17.12 11.97 -29.09
CA LEU A 30 -17.28 13.40 -28.81
C LEU A 30 -17.85 13.66 -27.42
N ALA A 31 -18.73 12.81 -26.90
CA ALA A 31 -19.21 12.88 -25.52
C ALA A 31 -18.05 12.73 -24.52
N LEU A 32 -17.14 11.76 -24.73
CA LEU A 32 -15.93 11.62 -23.89
C LEU A 32 -15.03 12.85 -23.94
N PHE A 33 -14.90 13.47 -25.12
CA PHE A 33 -14.14 14.71 -25.26
C PHE A 33 -14.82 15.87 -24.54
N GLY A 34 -16.15 15.89 -24.49
CA GLY A 34 -16.92 16.82 -23.67
C GLY A 34 -16.63 16.69 -22.19
N ASP A 35 -16.67 15.45 -21.66
CA ASP A 35 -16.37 15.17 -20.25
C ASP A 35 -14.94 15.58 -19.87
N LEU A 36 -13.96 15.25 -20.72
CA LEU A 36 -12.56 15.66 -20.53
C LEU A 36 -12.38 17.18 -20.60
N ALA A 37 -13.06 17.85 -21.50
CA ALA A 37 -13.03 19.30 -21.62
C ALA A 37 -13.59 19.97 -20.35
N THR A 38 -14.71 19.47 -19.85
CA THR A 38 -15.34 19.92 -18.60
C THR A 38 -14.39 19.77 -17.42
N GLU A 39 -13.77 18.60 -17.25
CA GLU A 39 -12.81 18.36 -16.20
C GLU A 39 -11.61 19.32 -16.29
N LEU A 40 -11.09 19.54 -17.49
CA LEU A 40 -9.95 20.42 -17.70
C LEU A 40 -10.30 21.89 -17.39
N LEU A 41 -11.51 22.34 -17.73
CA LEU A 41 -12.03 23.69 -17.42
C LEU A 41 -12.21 23.87 -15.91
N ILE A 42 -12.79 22.90 -15.22
CA ILE A 42 -12.93 22.93 -13.74
C ILE A 42 -11.57 23.06 -13.09
N ARG A 43 -10.57 22.29 -13.52
CA ARG A 43 -9.20 22.37 -13.00
C ARG A 43 -8.51 23.71 -13.30
N LEU A 44 -8.80 24.34 -14.44
CA LEU A 44 -8.16 25.57 -14.87
C LEU A 44 -8.87 26.82 -14.34
N ASP A 45 -10.19 26.87 -14.49
CA ASP A 45 -11.02 28.06 -14.25
C ASP A 45 -11.91 27.94 -13.02
N GLY A 46 -12.06 26.74 -12.46
CA GLY A 46 -12.98 26.44 -11.36
C GLY A 46 -14.45 26.44 -11.78
N ASP A 47 -14.73 26.36 -13.06
CA ASP A 47 -16.05 26.34 -13.67
C ASP A 47 -16.09 25.37 -14.85
N GLU A 48 -17.24 24.72 -15.12
CA GLU A 48 -17.40 23.75 -16.21
C GLU A 48 -17.26 24.40 -17.59
N GLY A 49 -17.51 25.68 -17.69
CA GLY A 49 -17.56 26.40 -18.95
C GLY A 49 -18.55 25.82 -19.95
N LEU A 50 -18.36 26.14 -21.23
CA LEU A 50 -19.19 25.61 -22.32
C LEU A 50 -18.32 25.20 -23.50
N PHE A 51 -18.58 24.04 -24.05
CA PHE A 51 -17.99 23.60 -25.31
C PHE A 51 -18.60 24.40 -26.46
N ARG A 52 -17.79 25.18 -27.17
CA ARG A 52 -18.27 26.10 -28.20
C ARG A 52 -18.28 25.47 -29.60
N ALA A 53 -17.17 24.85 -29.99
CA ALA A 53 -17.00 24.31 -31.33
C ALA A 53 -15.84 23.33 -31.42
N TYR A 54 -15.95 22.36 -32.31
CA TYR A 54 -14.82 21.61 -32.85
C TYR A 54 -14.31 22.30 -34.11
N GLU A 55 -12.99 22.42 -34.25
CA GLU A 55 -12.32 22.91 -35.46
C GLU A 55 -12.05 21.78 -36.44
N ALA A 56 -11.74 20.60 -35.89
CA ALA A 56 -11.50 19.37 -36.62
C ALA A 56 -11.94 18.17 -35.79
N VAL A 57 -12.49 17.16 -36.45
CA VAL A 57 -12.80 15.84 -35.88
C VAL A 57 -12.48 14.80 -36.95
N GLU A 58 -11.71 13.78 -36.56
CA GLU A 58 -11.33 12.67 -37.41
C GLU A 58 -11.65 11.35 -36.69
N PHE A 59 -12.47 10.51 -37.33
CA PHE A 59 -12.72 9.15 -36.90
C PHE A 59 -11.83 8.22 -37.71
N LEU A 60 -10.89 7.56 -37.06
CA LEU A 60 -9.75 6.89 -37.71
C LEU A 60 -9.87 5.37 -37.69
N ALA A 61 -10.55 4.82 -36.71
CA ALA A 61 -10.78 3.38 -36.60
C ALA A 61 -12.12 3.07 -35.90
N PRO A 62 -12.74 1.92 -36.20
CA PRO A 62 -14.01 1.54 -35.59
C PRO A 62 -13.81 1.17 -34.11
N VAL A 63 -14.79 1.55 -33.30
CA VAL A 63 -14.91 1.15 -31.87
C VAL A 63 -16.14 0.25 -31.76
N LEU A 64 -16.01 -0.84 -31.05
CA LEU A 64 -17.05 -1.83 -30.88
C LEU A 64 -17.42 -2.00 -29.39
N ALA A 65 -18.64 -2.47 -29.13
CA ALA A 65 -19.03 -2.82 -27.77
C ALA A 65 -18.04 -3.87 -27.19
N GLY A 66 -17.57 -3.64 -25.97
CA GLY A 66 -16.54 -4.46 -25.34
C GLY A 66 -15.14 -3.88 -25.43
N ASP A 67 -14.85 -2.99 -26.37
CA ASP A 67 -13.54 -2.33 -26.48
C ASP A 67 -13.28 -1.39 -25.29
N TYR A 68 -12.03 -1.23 -24.89
CA TYR A 68 -11.60 -0.25 -23.90
C TYR A 68 -10.94 0.94 -24.60
N ILE A 69 -11.47 2.11 -24.32
CA ILE A 69 -11.00 3.38 -24.88
C ILE A 69 -10.33 4.19 -23.79
N GLU A 70 -9.13 4.68 -24.09
CA GLU A 70 -8.44 5.70 -23.34
C GLU A 70 -8.49 7.00 -24.11
N ALA A 71 -9.16 8.01 -23.54
CA ALA A 71 -9.29 9.32 -24.14
C ALA A 71 -8.53 10.36 -23.32
N THR A 72 -7.85 11.28 -23.99
CA THR A 72 -7.02 12.33 -23.37
C THR A 72 -7.37 13.67 -23.97
N ALA A 73 -7.46 14.70 -23.13
CA ALA A 73 -7.50 16.10 -23.55
C ALA A 73 -6.22 16.83 -23.08
N GLU A 74 -5.65 17.64 -23.94
CA GLU A 74 -4.52 18.50 -23.65
C GLU A 74 -4.87 19.97 -23.95
N LEU A 75 -4.58 20.85 -23.00
CA LEU A 75 -4.75 22.30 -23.16
C LEU A 75 -3.62 22.87 -24.02
N ILE A 76 -3.93 23.31 -25.26
CA ILE A 76 -2.94 23.81 -26.21
C ILE A 76 -2.92 25.33 -26.36
N HIS A 77 -4.00 26.04 -25.93
CA HIS A 77 -4.02 27.51 -25.93
C HIS A 77 -5.01 28.05 -24.89
N VAL A 78 -4.64 29.20 -24.27
CA VAL A 78 -5.45 29.93 -23.29
C VAL A 78 -5.62 31.35 -23.76
N GLY A 79 -6.86 31.72 -24.13
CA GLY A 79 -7.27 33.09 -24.40
C GLY A 79 -7.96 33.74 -23.21
N ASN A 80 -8.53 34.94 -23.40
CA ASN A 80 -9.22 35.68 -22.32
C ASN A 80 -10.41 34.88 -21.73
N THR A 81 -11.21 34.27 -22.58
CA THR A 81 -12.38 33.46 -22.23
C THR A 81 -12.37 32.12 -22.93
N SER A 82 -11.46 31.91 -23.88
CA SER A 82 -11.38 30.67 -24.67
C SER A 82 -10.25 29.78 -24.21
N ARG A 83 -10.53 28.47 -24.27
CA ARG A 83 -9.59 27.37 -23.98
C ARG A 83 -9.60 26.42 -25.17
N LYS A 84 -8.48 26.32 -25.87
CA LYS A 84 -8.35 25.41 -27.01
C LYS A 84 -7.68 24.13 -26.55
N MET A 85 -8.26 23.02 -26.90
CA MET A 85 -7.84 21.70 -26.47
C MET A 85 -7.67 20.77 -27.65
N GLN A 86 -6.70 19.88 -27.54
CA GLN A 86 -6.51 18.74 -28.43
C GLN A 86 -6.99 17.48 -27.71
N PHE A 87 -7.73 16.65 -28.42
CA PHE A 87 -8.31 15.41 -27.91
C PHE A 87 -7.83 14.22 -28.73
N VAL A 88 -7.55 13.12 -28.04
CA VAL A 88 -7.17 11.85 -28.67
C VAL A 88 -7.85 10.72 -27.93
N ALA A 89 -8.57 9.86 -28.63
CA ALA A 89 -9.10 8.62 -28.12
C ALA A 89 -8.35 7.44 -28.74
N LYS A 90 -7.91 6.48 -27.91
CA LYS A 90 -7.17 5.30 -28.31
C LYS A 90 -7.87 4.05 -27.81
N LYS A 91 -8.00 3.04 -28.65
CA LYS A 91 -8.38 1.70 -28.24
C LYS A 91 -7.16 1.00 -27.68
N VAL A 92 -7.26 0.48 -26.47
CA VAL A 92 -6.17 -0.17 -25.72
C VAL A 92 -6.43 -1.66 -25.47
N ILE A 93 -7.71 -2.08 -25.49
CA ILE A 93 -8.14 -3.49 -25.42
C ILE A 93 -9.27 -3.67 -26.42
N GLU A 94 -9.29 -4.77 -27.14
CA GLU A 94 -10.39 -5.12 -28.03
C GLU A 94 -10.94 -6.51 -27.74
N ASN A 95 -12.22 -6.72 -28.06
CA ASN A 95 -12.83 -8.04 -28.02
C ASN A 95 -12.19 -8.91 -29.13
N ALA A 96 -11.67 -10.09 -28.76
CA ALA A 96 -10.88 -10.93 -29.66
C ALA A 96 -11.62 -11.42 -30.89
N ARG A 97 -12.96 -11.64 -30.85
CA ARG A 97 -13.86 -12.01 -31.93
C ARG A 97 -13.30 -13.03 -32.93
N ARG A 98 -12.53 -14.02 -32.42
CA ARG A 98 -11.89 -15.06 -33.22
C ARG A 98 -12.64 -16.38 -33.09
N PRO A 99 -12.79 -17.15 -34.18
CA PRO A 99 -13.37 -18.49 -34.09
C PRO A 99 -12.59 -19.35 -33.08
N GLY A 100 -13.35 -20.08 -32.26
CA GLY A 100 -12.78 -20.96 -31.22
C GLY A 100 -12.51 -20.31 -29.87
N LEU A 101 -12.65 -18.99 -29.74
CA LEU A 101 -12.60 -18.29 -28.47
C LEU A 101 -14.00 -18.02 -27.93
N SER A 102 -14.12 -17.82 -26.60
CA SER A 102 -15.38 -17.42 -25.99
C SER A 102 -15.78 -16.01 -26.46
N ALA A 103 -17.09 -15.71 -26.44
CA ALA A 103 -17.59 -14.38 -26.79
C ALA A 103 -17.06 -13.26 -25.87
N SER A 104 -16.56 -13.60 -24.70
CA SER A 104 -15.95 -12.68 -23.72
C SER A 104 -14.44 -12.56 -23.84
N ALA A 105 -13.80 -13.27 -24.77
CA ALA A 105 -12.35 -13.17 -24.96
C ALA A 105 -11.96 -11.78 -25.46
N ALA A 106 -10.90 -11.20 -24.91
CA ALA A 106 -10.39 -9.89 -25.28
C ALA A 106 -8.85 -9.88 -25.26
N ASP A 107 -8.26 -9.07 -26.12
CA ASP A 107 -6.82 -8.90 -26.27
C ASP A 107 -6.39 -7.48 -25.84
N VAL A 108 -5.36 -7.38 -25.05
CA VAL A 108 -4.66 -6.12 -24.82
C VAL A 108 -3.81 -5.82 -26.05
N LEU A 109 -4.01 -4.65 -26.64
CA LEU A 109 -3.28 -4.26 -27.84
C LEU A 109 -1.83 -3.91 -27.47
N PRO A 110 -0.82 -4.49 -28.13
CA PRO A 110 0.58 -4.16 -27.88
C PRO A 110 0.89 -2.68 -28.20
N GLU A 111 0.20 -2.13 -29.19
CA GLU A 111 0.20 -0.71 -29.53
C GLU A 111 -1.23 -0.18 -29.55
N PRO A 112 -1.57 0.87 -28.77
CA PRO A 112 -2.88 1.49 -28.77
C PRO A 112 -3.23 2.07 -30.13
N VAL A 113 -4.43 1.75 -30.63
CA VAL A 113 -4.94 2.22 -31.93
C VAL A 113 -5.68 3.54 -31.73
N VAL A 114 -5.26 4.63 -32.40
CA VAL A 114 -5.99 5.89 -32.37
C VAL A 114 -7.31 5.73 -33.13
N VAL A 115 -8.43 5.93 -32.43
CA VAL A 115 -9.79 5.76 -32.99
C VAL A 115 -10.46 7.08 -33.33
N CYS A 116 -10.11 8.16 -32.60
CA CYS A 116 -10.64 9.49 -32.86
C CYS A 116 -9.64 10.55 -32.43
N ARG A 117 -9.57 11.64 -33.18
CA ARG A 117 -8.87 12.90 -32.82
C ARG A 117 -9.79 14.07 -33.00
N ALA A 118 -9.63 15.11 -32.20
CA ALA A 118 -10.33 16.36 -32.38
C ALA A 118 -9.51 17.54 -31.86
N VAL A 119 -9.82 18.70 -32.37
CA VAL A 119 -9.40 19.99 -31.80
C VAL A 119 -10.67 20.80 -31.56
N GLY A 120 -10.83 21.30 -30.35
CA GLY A 120 -12.03 22.04 -29.96
C GLY A 120 -11.71 23.24 -29.08
N THR A 121 -12.65 24.16 -29.05
CA THR A 121 -12.58 25.38 -28.24
C THR A 121 -13.76 25.42 -27.28
N CYS A 122 -13.42 25.54 -25.99
CA CYS A 122 -14.36 25.82 -24.90
C CYS A 122 -14.26 27.27 -24.45
N VAL A 123 -15.29 27.78 -23.80
CA VAL A 123 -15.34 29.13 -23.28
C VAL A 123 -15.81 29.15 -21.83
N THR A 124 -15.09 29.94 -21.00
CA THR A 124 -15.51 30.28 -19.66
C THR A 124 -15.57 31.79 -19.55
N PRO A 125 -16.77 32.41 -19.37
CA PRO A 125 -16.90 33.86 -19.15
C PRO A 125 -16.01 34.36 -18.02
N LYS A 126 -15.54 35.60 -18.11
CA LYS A 126 -14.59 36.15 -17.13
C LYS A 126 -15.11 36.19 -15.70
N ASP A 127 -16.40 36.46 -15.54
CA ASP A 127 -17.10 36.51 -14.27
C ASP A 127 -17.26 35.11 -13.61
N LEU A 128 -17.18 34.06 -14.41
CA LEU A 128 -17.21 32.66 -13.94
C LEU A 128 -15.80 32.08 -13.73
N GLN A 129 -14.76 32.71 -14.25
CA GLN A 129 -13.38 32.28 -14.00
C GLN A 129 -13.01 32.59 -12.55
N ARG A 130 -13.10 31.55 -11.72
CA ARG A 130 -12.58 31.58 -10.36
C ARG A 130 -11.14 31.11 -10.41
N LYS A 131 -10.26 31.72 -9.62
CA LYS A 131 -9.02 31.00 -9.28
C LYS A 131 -9.48 29.65 -8.69
N PRO A 132 -9.02 28.50 -9.21
CA PRO A 132 -9.31 27.23 -8.58
C PRO A 132 -9.12 27.48 -7.09
N ARG A 133 -10.13 27.23 -6.25
CA ARG A 133 -9.88 27.17 -4.82
C ARG A 133 -8.69 26.24 -4.75
N GLU A 134 -7.57 26.75 -4.23
CA GLU A 134 -6.55 25.86 -3.73
C GLU A 134 -7.37 24.85 -2.95
N LEU A 135 -7.52 23.65 -3.54
CA LEU A 135 -8.09 22.54 -2.80
C LEU A 135 -7.35 22.66 -1.50
N TYR A 136 -8.04 22.80 -0.37
CA TYR A 136 -7.41 22.80 0.93
C TYR A 136 -6.80 21.40 1.15
N MET A 137 -5.81 21.16 0.36
CA MET A 137 -4.62 20.43 0.70
C MET A 137 -3.89 21.44 1.58
N PRO A 138 -3.86 21.29 2.90
CA PRO A 138 -2.86 22.01 3.68
C PRO A 138 -1.58 21.80 2.89
N ALA A 139 -0.93 22.89 2.47
CA ALA A 139 0.29 22.81 1.70
C ALA A 139 1.14 21.77 2.44
N LEU A 140 1.26 20.59 1.86
CA LEU A 140 2.30 19.70 2.29
C LEU A 140 3.51 20.59 2.17
N PRO A 141 4.27 20.84 3.26
CA PRO A 141 5.51 21.57 3.13
C PRO A 141 6.18 20.94 1.93
N ALA A 142 6.66 21.76 0.99
CA ALA A 142 7.25 21.27 -0.24
C ALA A 142 8.45 20.39 0.13
N GLY A 143 8.12 19.21 0.62
CA GLY A 143 9.01 18.08 0.63
C GLY A 143 9.31 17.81 -0.84
N PRO A 144 10.52 17.44 -1.19
CA PRO A 144 10.83 17.03 -2.54
C PRO A 144 9.70 16.12 -3.00
N ALA A 145 9.14 16.39 -4.18
CA ALA A 145 8.14 15.52 -4.80
C ALA A 145 8.63 14.09 -4.56
N PRO A 146 7.79 13.16 -4.07
CA PRO A 146 8.24 11.81 -3.85
C PRO A 146 8.90 11.39 -5.15
N THR A 147 10.22 11.41 -5.16
CA THR A 147 10.98 10.83 -6.24
C THR A 147 10.53 9.40 -6.21
N ALA A 148 9.77 9.00 -7.22
CA ALA A 148 9.35 7.61 -7.35
C ALA A 148 10.59 6.79 -7.02
N GLY A 149 10.51 6.03 -5.93
CA GLY A 149 11.66 5.25 -5.51
C GLY A 149 12.13 4.47 -6.73
N PRO A 150 13.40 4.15 -6.85
CA PRO A 150 13.96 3.54 -8.06
C PRO A 150 13.04 2.39 -8.48
N ILE A 151 12.63 2.39 -9.76
CA ILE A 151 11.82 1.29 -10.31
C ILE A 151 12.61 0.03 -10.02
N VAL A 152 12.14 -0.74 -9.04
CA VAL A 152 12.81 -1.97 -8.64
C VAL A 152 12.56 -2.97 -9.78
N THR A 153 13.56 -3.17 -10.61
CA THR A 153 13.52 -4.24 -11.62
C THR A 153 13.61 -5.59 -10.90
N PRO A 154 13.09 -6.68 -11.47
CA PRO A 154 13.26 -8.02 -10.90
C PRO A 154 14.72 -8.36 -10.58
N GLU A 155 15.65 -7.88 -11.38
CA GLU A 155 17.10 -8.09 -11.20
C GLU A 155 17.65 -7.26 -10.02
N SER A 156 17.20 -6.03 -9.83
CA SER A 156 17.61 -5.21 -8.68
C SER A 156 16.97 -5.69 -7.38
N ALA A 157 15.74 -6.19 -7.45
CA ALA A 157 15.07 -6.82 -6.32
C ALA A 157 15.78 -8.09 -5.86
N ALA A 158 16.22 -8.95 -6.82
CA ALA A 158 16.94 -10.17 -6.52
C ALA A 158 18.29 -9.94 -5.80
N ARG A 159 18.88 -8.75 -5.92
CA ARG A 159 20.15 -8.38 -5.27
C ARG A 159 19.95 -7.63 -3.95
N SER A 160 18.76 -7.13 -3.68
CA SER A 160 18.49 -6.37 -2.45
C SER A 160 18.38 -7.31 -1.25
N PRO A 161 18.99 -6.99 -0.10
CA PRO A 161 18.91 -7.82 1.09
C PRO A 161 17.48 -7.90 1.63
N LEU A 162 17.14 -9.02 2.27
CA LEU A 162 15.83 -9.28 2.84
C LEU A 162 15.91 -9.43 4.36
N VAL A 163 15.09 -8.68 5.08
CA VAL A 163 14.82 -8.88 6.50
C VAL A 163 13.53 -9.69 6.63
N LEU A 164 13.56 -10.80 7.38
CA LEU A 164 12.37 -11.53 7.78
C LEU A 164 12.00 -11.21 9.22
N CYS A 165 10.76 -10.80 9.42
CA CYS A 165 10.14 -10.60 10.73
C CYS A 165 9.21 -11.78 11.04
N ALA A 166 9.31 -12.32 12.25
CA ALA A 166 8.41 -13.36 12.76
C ALA A 166 7.45 -12.76 13.80
N ALA A 167 6.15 -12.72 13.49
CA ALA A 167 5.08 -12.29 14.39
C ALA A 167 4.48 -13.51 15.09
N ILE A 168 4.99 -13.80 16.29
CA ILE A 168 4.86 -15.14 16.90
C ILE A 168 3.66 -15.29 17.84
N VAL A 169 3.06 -14.20 18.36
CA VAL A 169 1.99 -14.25 19.36
C VAL A 169 0.70 -13.59 18.88
N GLY A 170 0.71 -12.27 18.64
CA GLY A 170 -0.47 -11.47 18.31
C GLY A 170 -1.46 -11.28 19.47
N ALA A 171 -2.47 -10.44 19.25
CA ALA A 171 -3.52 -10.18 20.24
C ALA A 171 -4.81 -11.00 19.99
N GLU A 172 -5.09 -11.36 18.73
CA GLU A 172 -6.39 -11.91 18.30
C GLU A 172 -6.44 -13.45 18.24
N VAL A 173 -5.32 -14.09 17.92
CA VAL A 173 -5.24 -15.56 17.78
C VAL A 173 -5.34 -16.21 19.15
N THR A 174 -6.07 -17.33 19.26
CA THR A 174 -6.26 -18.07 20.51
C THR A 174 -5.76 -19.52 20.41
N ARG A 175 -5.50 -20.16 21.56
CA ARG A 175 -5.15 -21.61 21.61
C ARG A 175 -6.27 -22.52 21.15
N GLN A 176 -7.51 -22.04 21.12
CA GLN A 176 -8.63 -22.78 20.53
C GLN A 176 -8.52 -22.87 19.00
N GLN A 177 -7.98 -21.81 18.37
CA GLN A 177 -7.76 -21.76 16.93
C GLN A 177 -6.49 -22.51 16.51
N THR A 178 -5.42 -22.42 17.31
CA THR A 178 -4.19 -23.20 17.14
C THR A 178 -3.56 -23.52 18.49
N PRO A 179 -3.29 -24.81 18.80
CA PRO A 179 -2.64 -25.20 20.04
C PRO A 179 -1.17 -24.77 20.12
N HIS A 180 -0.59 -24.36 19.00
CA HIS A 180 0.82 -23.99 18.87
C HIS A 180 1.11 -22.52 19.21
N LEU A 181 0.11 -21.74 19.64
CA LEU A 181 0.28 -20.35 20.06
C LEU A 181 1.10 -20.29 21.36
N PRO A 182 2.31 -19.68 21.37
CA PRO A 182 3.08 -19.51 22.58
C PRO A 182 2.45 -18.43 23.48
N ILE A 183 2.37 -18.67 24.78
CA ILE A 183 1.80 -17.76 25.78
C ILE A 183 2.81 -17.40 26.84
N THR A 184 3.50 -18.40 27.42
CA THR A 184 4.51 -18.16 28.46
C THR A 184 5.80 -17.60 27.87
N ALA A 185 6.59 -16.89 28.68
CA ALA A 185 7.87 -16.35 28.25
C ALA A 185 8.83 -17.45 27.74
N ALA A 186 8.78 -18.65 28.34
CA ALA A 186 9.57 -19.79 27.90
C ALA A 186 9.14 -20.29 26.51
N GLU A 187 7.83 -20.46 26.27
CA GLU A 187 7.29 -20.85 24.96
C GLU A 187 7.59 -19.80 23.87
N ILE A 188 7.47 -18.52 24.22
CA ILE A 188 7.80 -17.39 23.34
C ILE A 188 9.27 -17.42 22.95
N ALA A 189 10.17 -17.63 23.91
CA ALA A 189 11.60 -17.71 23.67
C ALA A 189 11.99 -18.95 22.85
N ASP A 190 11.34 -20.10 23.07
CA ASP A 190 11.55 -21.32 22.28
C ASP A 190 11.11 -21.12 20.84
N GLU A 191 9.95 -20.48 20.63
CA GLU A 191 9.47 -20.18 19.29
C GLU A 191 10.35 -19.15 18.59
N ALA A 192 10.81 -18.13 19.31
CA ALA A 192 11.76 -17.13 18.79
C ALA A 192 13.07 -17.80 18.32
N ALA A 193 13.60 -18.75 19.08
CA ALA A 193 14.79 -19.50 18.71
C ALA A 193 14.57 -20.32 17.43
N ARG A 194 13.45 -21.04 17.33
CA ARG A 194 13.09 -21.77 16.11
C ARG A 194 12.92 -20.85 14.89
N CYS A 195 12.29 -19.70 15.08
CA CYS A 195 12.15 -18.69 14.02
C CYS A 195 13.51 -18.12 13.58
N ARG A 196 14.44 -17.90 14.54
CA ARG A 196 15.80 -17.47 14.25
C ARG A 196 16.56 -18.48 13.40
N GLU A 197 16.49 -19.75 13.76
CA GLU A 197 17.09 -20.86 13.00
C GLU A 197 16.49 -20.95 11.60
N ALA A 198 15.19 -20.70 11.46
CA ALA A 198 14.48 -20.68 10.16
C ALA A 198 14.85 -19.49 9.28
N GLY A 199 15.47 -18.42 9.85
CA GLY A 199 15.95 -17.26 9.11
C GLY A 199 15.34 -15.92 9.49
N ALA A 200 14.57 -15.83 10.59
CA ALA A 200 14.08 -14.54 11.09
C ALA A 200 15.22 -13.71 11.68
N ALA A 201 15.18 -12.41 11.40
CA ALA A 201 16.06 -11.42 11.99
C ALA A 201 15.37 -10.57 13.07
N ILE A 202 14.05 -10.43 12.98
CA ILE A 202 13.20 -9.67 13.90
C ILE A 202 12.16 -10.61 14.50
N ILE A 203 11.92 -10.48 15.80
CA ILE A 203 10.78 -11.06 16.50
C ILE A 203 9.82 -9.93 16.86
N HIS A 204 8.66 -9.92 16.23
CA HIS A 204 7.53 -9.07 16.60
C HIS A 204 6.80 -9.70 17.77
N LEU A 205 6.72 -8.96 18.86
CA LEU A 205 6.31 -9.48 20.16
C LEU A 205 5.04 -8.83 20.68
N HIS A 206 4.03 -9.65 20.90
CA HIS A 206 2.95 -9.48 21.85
C HIS A 206 3.17 -10.42 23.03
N VAL A 207 2.58 -10.11 24.17
CA VAL A 207 2.56 -10.99 25.34
C VAL A 207 1.13 -11.20 25.83
N ARG A 208 0.94 -12.22 26.63
CA ARG A 208 -0.36 -12.61 27.16
C ARG A 208 -0.30 -12.83 28.67
N ASN A 209 -1.45 -12.68 29.33
CA ASN A 209 -1.67 -13.18 30.66
C ASN A 209 -1.70 -14.73 30.67
N ASP A 210 -1.60 -15.34 31.84
CA ASP A 210 -1.58 -16.80 31.97
C ASP A 210 -2.87 -17.48 31.48
N ASP A 211 -3.98 -16.75 31.45
CA ASP A 211 -5.27 -17.19 30.90
C ASP A 211 -5.36 -17.05 29.37
N GLY A 212 -4.31 -16.54 28.74
CA GLY A 212 -4.24 -16.32 27.29
C GLY A 212 -4.84 -14.99 26.83
N SER A 213 -5.37 -14.15 27.70
CA SER A 213 -5.86 -12.81 27.33
C SER A 213 -4.70 -11.89 26.95
N PRO A 214 -4.88 -10.96 25.97
CA PRO A 214 -3.83 -10.01 25.59
C PRO A 214 -3.51 -9.03 26.71
N THR A 215 -2.25 -8.64 26.83
CA THR A 215 -1.80 -7.63 27.82
C THR A 215 -0.68 -6.77 27.25
N GLN A 216 -0.55 -5.56 27.78
CA GLN A 216 0.58 -4.63 27.54
C GLN A 216 1.39 -4.38 28.81
N ALA A 217 1.26 -5.26 29.83
CA ALA A 217 1.95 -5.14 31.09
C ALA A 217 3.46 -5.20 30.93
N GLU A 218 4.17 -4.23 31.48
CA GLU A 218 5.62 -4.09 31.39
C GLU A 218 6.38 -5.33 31.87
N ASP A 219 5.96 -5.90 32.98
CA ASP A 219 6.59 -7.08 33.58
C ASP A 219 6.54 -8.30 32.65
N ARG A 220 5.40 -8.54 32.00
CA ARG A 220 5.26 -9.63 31.03
C ARG A 220 6.14 -9.43 29.78
N PHE A 221 6.22 -8.19 29.27
CA PHE A 221 7.16 -7.88 28.19
C PHE A 221 8.62 -8.05 28.62
N ARG A 222 8.97 -7.60 29.81
CA ARG A 222 10.32 -7.72 30.35
C ARG A 222 10.74 -9.19 30.43
N GLU A 223 9.90 -10.03 31.02
CA GLU A 223 10.15 -11.47 31.14
C GLU A 223 10.35 -12.12 29.77
N ALA A 224 9.46 -11.85 28.80
CA ALA A 224 9.56 -12.41 27.46
C ALA A 224 10.79 -11.90 26.71
N ILE A 225 11.11 -10.61 26.79
CA ILE A 225 12.28 -10.01 26.13
C ILE A 225 13.59 -10.59 26.70
N GLU A 226 13.71 -10.74 28.02
CA GLU A 226 14.86 -11.36 28.68
C GLU A 226 15.02 -12.83 28.26
N ALA A 227 13.92 -13.57 28.20
CA ALA A 227 13.94 -14.97 27.76
C ALA A 227 14.33 -15.10 26.26
N ILE A 228 13.84 -14.24 25.38
CA ILE A 228 14.22 -14.21 23.96
C ILE A 228 15.71 -13.90 23.82
N ARG A 229 16.19 -12.87 24.51
CA ARG A 229 17.63 -12.44 24.47
C ARG A 229 18.58 -13.49 25.02
N ALA A 230 18.12 -14.33 25.96
CA ALA A 230 18.91 -15.44 26.47
C ALA A 230 19.11 -16.58 25.44
N LYS A 231 18.20 -16.70 24.45
CA LYS A 231 18.21 -17.79 23.47
C LYS A 231 18.56 -17.36 22.05
N THR A 232 18.42 -16.08 21.72
CA THR A 232 18.59 -15.57 20.34
C THR A 232 19.31 -14.23 20.31
N ASP A 233 19.90 -13.90 19.15
CA ASP A 233 20.45 -12.59 18.80
C ASP A 233 19.45 -11.73 18.02
N CYS A 234 18.17 -12.15 17.88
CA CYS A 234 17.16 -11.45 17.14
C CYS A 234 16.93 -10.01 17.64
N ILE A 235 16.58 -9.13 16.73
CA ILE A 235 16.01 -7.82 17.06
C ILE A 235 14.64 -8.07 17.71
N VAL A 236 14.42 -7.51 18.88
CA VAL A 236 13.11 -7.56 19.53
C VAL A 236 12.35 -6.29 19.21
N GLN A 237 11.20 -6.48 18.56
CA GLN A 237 10.25 -5.42 18.25
C GLN A 237 8.97 -5.63 19.09
N THR A 238 8.62 -4.66 19.91
CA THR A 238 7.38 -4.74 20.69
C THR A 238 6.22 -4.10 19.96
N SER A 239 5.06 -4.74 20.04
CA SER A 239 3.82 -4.10 19.60
C SER A 239 3.42 -2.99 20.57
N THR A 240 3.09 -1.83 20.03
CA THR A 240 2.35 -0.77 20.71
C THR A 240 0.90 -0.69 20.23
N GLY A 241 0.46 -1.69 19.48
CA GLY A 241 -0.95 -1.85 19.08
C GLY A 241 -1.82 -2.29 20.25
N GLY A 242 -1.33 -3.26 21.01
CA GLY A 242 -2.10 -3.90 22.06
C GLY A 242 -3.28 -4.67 21.49
N ALA A 243 -4.41 -4.63 22.17
CA ALA A 243 -5.72 -5.08 21.68
C ALA A 243 -6.62 -3.86 21.45
N VAL A 244 -7.66 -4.03 20.63
CA VAL A 244 -8.65 -2.98 20.40
C VAL A 244 -9.25 -2.50 21.73
N GLY A 245 -9.35 -1.19 21.90
CA GLY A 245 -9.89 -0.56 23.12
C GLY A 245 -8.88 -0.20 24.20
N MET A 246 -7.63 -0.65 24.10
CA MET A 246 -6.57 -0.25 25.04
C MET A 246 -6.21 1.23 24.87
N SER A 247 -5.97 1.90 26.01
CA SER A 247 -5.52 3.28 26.06
C SER A 247 -4.07 3.44 25.53
N ILE A 248 -3.68 4.66 25.17
CA ILE A 248 -2.29 4.94 24.75
C ILE A 248 -1.28 4.67 25.86
N ASP A 249 -1.66 4.90 27.11
CA ASP A 249 -0.78 4.64 28.25
C ASP A 249 -0.51 3.13 28.42
N GLU A 250 -1.55 2.30 28.30
CA GLU A 250 -1.38 0.85 28.30
C GLU A 250 -0.53 0.41 27.10
N ARG A 251 -0.86 0.86 25.88
CA ARG A 251 -0.15 0.53 24.65
C ARG A 251 1.35 0.90 24.69
N ALA A 252 1.70 1.96 25.41
CA ALA A 252 3.09 2.39 25.59
C ALA A 252 3.84 1.62 26.67
N GLY A 253 3.18 0.78 27.48
CA GLY A 253 3.82 0.00 28.55
C GLY A 253 5.11 -0.73 28.16
N PRO A 254 5.15 -1.46 27.03
CA PRO A 254 6.33 -2.18 26.56
C PRO A 254 7.57 -1.31 26.34
N LEU A 255 7.40 0.00 26.09
CA LEU A 255 8.50 0.94 25.83
C LEU A 255 9.40 1.13 27.07
N ALA A 256 8.89 0.84 28.28
CA ALA A 256 9.70 0.84 29.51
C ALA A 256 10.82 -0.21 29.47
N CYS A 257 10.66 -1.28 28.70
CA CYS A 257 11.67 -2.32 28.48
C CYS A 257 12.76 -1.91 27.46
N ARG A 258 12.67 -0.73 26.85
CA ARG A 258 13.59 -0.21 25.83
C ARG A 258 13.88 -1.25 24.73
N PRO A 259 12.85 -1.69 23.98
CA PRO A 259 13.04 -2.58 22.85
C PRO A 259 13.85 -1.89 21.75
N GLU A 260 14.52 -2.65 20.90
CA GLU A 260 15.23 -2.08 19.73
C GLU A 260 14.29 -1.45 18.72
N MET A 261 13.11 -2.06 18.52
CA MET A 261 12.05 -1.55 17.65
C MET A 261 10.71 -1.55 18.37
N ALA A 262 9.83 -0.67 17.95
CA ALA A 262 8.44 -0.65 18.40
C ALA A 262 7.52 -0.24 17.25
N THR A 263 6.32 -0.80 17.17
CA THR A 263 5.37 -0.42 16.11
C THR A 263 4.75 0.95 16.38
N LEU A 264 4.44 1.68 15.30
CA LEU A 264 3.71 2.95 15.34
C LEU A 264 2.57 2.91 14.33
N ASN A 265 1.36 2.75 14.81
CA ASN A 265 0.17 2.75 13.96
C ASN A 265 -0.17 4.18 13.52
N CYS A 266 -0.13 4.46 12.22
CA CYS A 266 -0.26 5.82 11.68
C CYS A 266 -1.68 6.20 11.25
N GLY A 267 -2.71 5.54 11.78
CA GLY A 267 -4.09 5.94 11.52
C GLY A 267 -5.15 5.04 12.15
N THR A 268 -6.33 5.59 12.31
CA THR A 268 -7.52 4.86 12.74
C THR A 268 -8.04 4.01 11.58
N VAL A 269 -8.45 2.79 11.86
CA VAL A 269 -8.95 1.84 10.87
C VAL A 269 -10.06 0.98 11.48
N ASN A 270 -11.04 0.57 10.65
CA ASN A 270 -11.96 -0.50 11.04
C ASN A 270 -11.15 -1.81 11.15
N PHE A 271 -11.34 -2.54 12.23
CA PHE A 271 -10.62 -3.76 12.55
C PHE A 271 -11.62 -4.88 12.84
N GLY A 272 -12.07 -5.55 11.78
CA GLY A 272 -13.22 -6.43 11.85
C GLY A 272 -14.50 -5.62 12.14
N ASP A 273 -15.21 -5.99 13.18
CA ASP A 273 -16.43 -5.31 13.63
C ASP A 273 -16.15 -4.14 14.59
N ASP A 274 -14.89 -3.93 14.97
CA ASP A 274 -14.43 -2.89 15.87
C ASP A 274 -13.69 -1.76 15.17
N VAL A 275 -13.30 -0.74 15.92
CA VAL A 275 -12.48 0.38 15.45
C VAL A 275 -11.17 0.42 16.22
N PHE A 276 -10.06 0.25 15.52
CA PHE A 276 -8.73 0.46 16.07
C PHE A 276 -8.37 1.95 16.00
N VAL A 277 -8.56 2.63 17.12
CA VAL A 277 -8.46 4.09 17.22
C VAL A 277 -6.99 4.52 17.33
N ASN A 278 -6.56 5.37 16.40
CA ASN A 278 -5.27 6.05 16.40
C ASN A 278 -5.51 7.49 15.92
N THR A 279 -5.92 8.38 16.81
CA THR A 279 -6.09 9.79 16.48
C THR A 279 -4.74 10.47 16.31
N ARG A 280 -4.68 11.55 15.54
CA ARG A 280 -3.41 12.29 15.31
C ARG A 280 -2.71 12.71 16.61
N PRO A 281 -3.38 13.20 17.67
CA PRO A 281 -2.72 13.44 18.96
C PRO A 281 -2.11 12.19 19.59
N GLN A 282 -2.82 11.04 19.53
CA GLN A 282 -2.33 9.77 20.06
C GLN A 282 -1.10 9.26 19.29
N ILE A 283 -1.12 9.38 17.96
CA ILE A 283 0.02 8.98 17.10
C ILE A 283 1.26 9.81 17.44
N ARG A 284 1.11 11.14 17.62
CA ARG A 284 2.21 12.03 18.03
C ARG A 284 2.77 11.69 19.40
N ASP A 285 1.89 11.45 20.37
CA ASP A 285 2.29 11.06 21.71
C ASP A 285 3.09 9.74 21.71
N LEU A 286 2.56 8.74 21.00
CA LEU A 286 3.22 7.44 20.89
C LEU A 286 4.57 7.53 20.15
N ALA A 287 4.65 8.29 19.06
CA ALA A 287 5.90 8.55 18.35
C ALA A 287 6.96 9.19 19.25
N ALA A 288 6.55 10.18 20.05
CA ALA A 288 7.45 10.83 21.02
C ALA A 288 7.93 9.85 22.12
N ARG A 289 7.04 8.97 22.61
CA ARG A 289 7.40 7.94 23.61
C ARG A 289 8.34 6.89 23.03
N ILE A 290 8.13 6.43 21.78
CA ILE A 290 9.03 5.51 21.07
C ILE A 290 10.43 6.14 20.93
N ALA A 291 10.50 7.40 20.48
CA ALA A 291 11.75 8.12 20.36
C ALA A 291 12.48 8.29 21.72
N LYS A 292 11.73 8.59 22.79
CA LYS A 292 12.26 8.69 24.17
C LYS A 292 12.80 7.36 24.68
N ALA A 293 12.16 6.24 24.30
CA ALA A 293 12.65 4.90 24.63
C ALA A 293 13.96 4.52 23.89
N GLY A 294 14.31 5.26 22.85
CA GLY A 294 15.45 4.97 21.97
C GLY A 294 15.15 3.87 20.96
N SER A 295 13.89 3.54 20.74
CA SER A 295 13.43 2.51 19.81
C SER A 295 13.30 3.05 18.39
N LEU A 296 13.59 2.22 17.39
CA LEU A 296 13.25 2.53 15.99
C LEU A 296 11.74 2.26 15.76
N PRO A 297 10.96 3.24 15.29
CA PRO A 297 9.55 3.00 14.96
C PRO A 297 9.43 2.19 13.68
N GLU A 298 8.66 1.09 13.72
CA GLU A 298 8.08 0.49 12.51
C GLU A 298 6.73 1.15 12.24
N ILE A 299 6.61 1.78 11.10
CA ILE A 299 5.47 2.60 10.71
C ILE A 299 4.40 1.69 10.10
N GLU A 300 3.39 1.31 10.88
CA GLU A 300 2.31 0.45 10.43
C GLU A 300 1.23 1.25 9.68
N CYS A 301 1.03 0.87 8.41
CA CYS A 301 0.06 1.48 7.52
C CYS A 301 -0.95 0.45 7.02
N TYR A 302 -2.22 0.66 7.32
CA TYR A 302 -3.36 -0.16 6.90
C TYR A 302 -4.11 0.46 5.73
N GLU A 303 -3.85 1.73 5.44
CA GLU A 303 -4.47 2.54 4.40
C GLU A 303 -3.47 3.55 3.83
N VAL A 304 -3.79 4.08 2.65
CA VAL A 304 -2.95 5.06 1.94
C VAL A 304 -2.73 6.32 2.79
N GLY A 305 -3.79 6.81 3.46
CA GLY A 305 -3.73 7.99 4.31
C GLY A 305 -2.78 7.86 5.50
N HIS A 306 -2.45 6.64 5.94
CA HIS A 306 -1.49 6.39 7.01
C HIS A 306 -0.05 6.69 6.58
N VAL A 307 0.29 6.49 5.30
CA VAL A 307 1.60 6.89 4.75
C VAL A 307 1.75 8.42 4.81
N GLU A 308 0.69 9.14 4.42
CA GLU A 308 0.67 10.61 4.49
C GLU A 308 0.83 11.13 5.93
N GLU A 309 0.19 10.48 6.91
CA GLU A 309 0.36 10.87 8.31
C GLU A 309 1.79 10.62 8.80
N ALA A 310 2.43 9.50 8.41
CA ALA A 310 3.83 9.23 8.72
C ALA A 310 4.77 10.31 8.12
N LEU A 311 4.53 10.74 6.88
CA LEU A 311 5.30 11.80 6.24
C LEU A 311 5.12 13.16 6.96
N ARG A 312 3.93 13.44 7.49
CA ARG A 312 3.69 14.63 8.34
C ARG A 312 4.44 14.55 9.66
N LEU A 313 4.44 13.39 10.34
CA LEU A 313 5.24 13.19 11.56
C LEU A 313 6.73 13.41 11.31
N LYS A 314 7.24 12.99 10.15
CA LYS A 314 8.61 13.28 9.73
C LYS A 314 8.85 14.77 9.56
N ALA A 315 7.94 15.48 8.88
CA ALA A 315 8.03 16.93 8.70
C ALA A 315 7.96 17.70 10.03
N GLU A 316 7.24 17.17 11.01
CA GLU A 316 7.17 17.67 12.39
C GLU A 316 8.40 17.32 13.24
N GLY A 317 9.34 16.51 12.70
CA GLY A 317 10.56 16.09 13.41
C GLY A 317 10.35 14.96 14.42
N LEU A 318 9.18 14.32 14.42
CA LEU A 318 8.84 13.20 15.30
C LEU A 318 9.32 11.84 14.75
N LEU A 319 9.52 11.74 13.44
CA LEU A 319 10.15 10.59 12.78
C LEU A 319 11.45 11.02 12.10
N ARG A 320 12.43 10.12 12.04
CA ARG A 320 13.75 10.36 11.46
C ARG A 320 14.06 9.33 10.38
N ASP A 321 14.99 9.64 9.49
CA ASP A 321 15.54 8.65 8.56
C ASP A 321 16.57 7.74 9.25
N PRO A 322 16.70 6.49 8.79
CA PRO A 322 15.86 5.83 7.78
C PRO A 322 14.48 5.44 8.33
N MET A 323 13.41 5.71 7.57
CA MET A 323 12.07 5.26 7.94
C MET A 323 11.88 3.79 7.54
N HIS A 324 11.13 3.05 8.33
CA HIS A 324 10.76 1.67 8.04
C HIS A 324 9.24 1.51 8.07
N PHE A 325 8.63 1.19 6.92
CA PHE A 325 7.18 1.02 6.76
C PHE A 325 6.79 -0.45 6.85
N GLN A 326 5.67 -0.72 7.48
CA GLN A 326 5.00 -2.03 7.48
C GLN A 326 3.61 -1.86 6.90
N TYR A 327 3.36 -2.43 5.72
CA TYR A 327 2.04 -2.45 5.13
C TYR A 327 1.27 -3.67 5.64
N VAL A 328 0.21 -3.42 6.42
CA VAL A 328 -0.66 -4.47 6.95
C VAL A 328 -1.90 -4.56 6.08
N MET A 329 -2.08 -5.70 5.41
CA MET A 329 -3.09 -5.85 4.37
C MET A 329 -4.10 -6.94 4.71
N SER A 330 -5.34 -6.76 4.23
CA SER A 330 -6.43 -7.74 4.34
C SER A 330 -7.03 -7.91 5.74
N ILE A 331 -6.85 -6.91 6.63
CA ILE A 331 -7.73 -6.79 7.78
C ILE A 331 -9.12 -6.38 7.25
N ALA A 332 -10.19 -6.95 7.79
CA ALA A 332 -11.55 -6.55 7.43
C ALA A 332 -11.76 -5.06 7.78
N GLY A 333 -12.08 -4.23 6.79
CA GLY A 333 -12.21 -2.78 6.93
C GLY A 333 -10.96 -1.97 6.60
N ALA A 334 -9.84 -2.62 6.22
CA ALA A 334 -8.61 -1.98 5.76
C ALA A 334 -8.32 -2.32 4.28
N ILE A 335 -7.18 -1.84 3.76
CA ILE A 335 -6.81 -2.04 2.36
C ILE A 335 -6.73 -3.53 1.98
N ALA A 336 -7.34 -3.88 0.85
CA ALA A 336 -7.37 -5.26 0.38
C ALA A 336 -5.97 -5.72 -0.09
N ALA A 337 -5.65 -7.00 0.19
CA ALA A 337 -4.40 -7.64 -0.23
C ALA A 337 -4.45 -7.98 -1.74
N THR A 338 -4.19 -6.98 -2.58
CA THR A 338 -4.06 -7.10 -4.03
C THR A 338 -2.69 -6.59 -4.48
N GLU A 339 -2.20 -7.11 -5.60
CA GLU A 339 -0.95 -6.62 -6.20
C GLU A 339 -1.03 -5.13 -6.54
N GLN A 340 -2.16 -4.66 -7.06
CA GLN A 340 -2.36 -3.26 -7.41
C GLN A 340 -2.23 -2.35 -6.19
N ASN A 341 -2.88 -2.70 -5.08
CA ASN A 341 -2.83 -1.93 -3.84
C ASN A 341 -1.41 -1.90 -3.26
N LEU A 342 -0.71 -3.05 -3.25
CA LEU A 342 0.67 -3.08 -2.77
C LEU A 342 1.59 -2.22 -3.64
N ARG A 343 1.49 -2.32 -4.97
CA ARG A 343 2.29 -1.47 -5.88
C ARG A 343 2.02 0.00 -5.66
N TYR A 344 0.77 0.37 -5.39
CA TYR A 344 0.43 1.76 -5.08
C TYR A 344 1.06 2.22 -3.77
N LEU A 345 0.92 1.45 -2.67
CA LEU A 345 1.57 1.75 -1.39
C LEU A 345 3.09 1.89 -1.54
N VAL A 346 3.73 0.97 -2.27
CA VAL A 346 5.17 1.00 -2.53
C VAL A 346 5.59 2.25 -3.31
N SER A 347 4.76 2.74 -4.22
CA SER A 347 5.04 3.97 -4.97
C SER A 347 5.07 5.24 -4.08
N LEU A 348 4.53 5.17 -2.87
CA LEU A 348 4.51 6.25 -1.89
C LEU A 348 5.71 6.21 -0.93
N VAL A 349 6.51 5.13 -0.95
CA VAL A 349 7.67 5.00 -0.07
C VAL A 349 8.73 6.05 -0.41
N PRO A 350 9.16 6.88 0.55
CA PRO A 350 10.18 7.88 0.29
C PRO A 350 11.53 7.23 -0.06
N ALA A 351 12.34 7.94 -0.84
CA ALA A 351 13.69 7.50 -1.16
C ALA A 351 14.52 7.27 0.13
N GLY A 352 15.23 6.16 0.20
CA GLY A 352 16.05 5.77 1.36
C GLY A 352 15.27 5.10 2.49
N ALA A 353 13.93 5.04 2.44
CA ALA A 353 13.15 4.27 3.38
C ALA A 353 13.11 2.78 2.98
N THR A 354 12.92 1.92 3.96
CA THR A 354 12.67 0.50 3.78
C THR A 354 11.19 0.18 4.02
N TRP A 355 10.71 -0.95 3.51
CA TRP A 355 9.32 -1.34 3.69
C TRP A 355 9.16 -2.86 3.74
N ALA A 356 8.15 -3.30 4.46
CA ALA A 356 7.77 -4.69 4.63
C ALA A 356 6.26 -4.87 4.43
N VAL A 357 5.83 -6.11 4.26
CA VAL A 357 4.42 -6.49 4.18
C VAL A 357 4.09 -7.52 5.24
N ALA A 358 2.98 -7.30 5.94
CA ALA A 358 2.18 -8.28 6.65
C ALA A 358 0.84 -8.42 5.96
N ALA A 359 0.32 -9.63 5.84
CA ALA A 359 -1.02 -9.83 5.29
C ALA A 359 -1.72 -10.98 6.01
N VAL A 360 -3.01 -10.79 6.30
CA VAL A 360 -3.74 -11.67 7.21
C VAL A 360 -4.33 -12.90 6.50
N GLY A 361 -4.28 -14.03 7.18
CA GLY A 361 -4.85 -15.29 6.77
C GLY A 361 -4.24 -15.82 5.47
N ARG A 362 -5.09 -16.27 4.55
CA ARG A 362 -4.68 -16.83 3.24
C ARG A 362 -3.82 -15.88 2.38
N HIS A 363 -3.80 -14.60 2.70
CA HIS A 363 -3.08 -13.58 1.95
C HIS A 363 -1.62 -13.44 2.40
N GLN A 364 -1.23 -13.98 3.56
CA GLN A 364 0.14 -13.87 4.07
C GLN A 364 1.17 -14.34 3.04
N ARG A 365 1.05 -15.58 2.56
CA ARG A 365 2.00 -16.14 1.61
C ARG A 365 2.08 -15.35 0.29
N PRO A 366 0.98 -15.16 -0.48
CA PRO A 366 1.10 -14.50 -1.79
C PRO A 366 1.58 -13.05 -1.69
N MET A 367 1.20 -12.31 -0.64
CA MET A 367 1.60 -10.91 -0.52
C MET A 367 3.04 -10.73 -0.04
N THR A 368 3.53 -11.59 0.87
CA THR A 368 4.93 -11.58 1.28
C THR A 368 5.87 -12.04 0.15
N GLU A 369 5.47 -13.04 -0.64
CA GLU A 369 6.20 -13.44 -1.84
C GLU A 369 6.23 -12.32 -2.89
N LEU A 370 5.12 -11.59 -3.07
CA LEU A 370 5.07 -10.40 -3.94
C LEU A 370 5.97 -9.28 -3.40
N ALA A 371 5.93 -8.99 -2.10
CA ALA A 371 6.81 -8.01 -1.48
C ALA A 371 8.29 -8.33 -1.74
N MET A 372 8.67 -9.58 -1.59
CA MET A 372 10.04 -10.03 -1.88
C MET A 372 10.42 -9.82 -3.36
N ARG A 373 9.52 -10.05 -4.31
CA ARG A 373 9.76 -9.77 -5.74
C ARG A 373 9.89 -8.27 -6.02
N LEU A 374 9.22 -7.44 -5.25
CA LEU A 374 9.24 -5.99 -5.40
C LEU A 374 10.37 -5.30 -4.61
N GLY A 375 11.25 -6.06 -3.94
CA GLY A 375 12.39 -5.52 -3.19
C GLY A 375 12.08 -5.19 -1.72
N GLY A 376 10.86 -5.41 -1.25
CA GLY A 376 10.46 -5.21 0.15
C GLY A 376 10.86 -6.34 1.07
N HIS A 377 10.69 -6.14 2.36
CA HIS A 377 10.84 -7.12 3.43
C HIS A 377 9.53 -7.85 3.68
N ALA A 378 9.54 -8.84 4.59
CA ALA A 378 8.35 -9.63 4.86
C ALA A 378 8.19 -9.94 6.34
N ARG A 379 6.94 -9.87 6.80
CA ARG A 379 6.51 -10.35 8.12
C ARG A 379 5.62 -11.57 7.93
N VAL A 380 5.91 -12.65 8.66
CA VAL A 380 5.13 -13.89 8.69
C VAL A 380 5.02 -14.41 10.11
N GLY A 381 4.01 -15.22 10.41
CA GLY A 381 3.87 -15.85 11.71
C GLY A 381 2.42 -16.13 12.07
N LEU A 382 2.23 -16.76 13.25
CA LEU A 382 0.92 -17.18 13.74
C LEU A 382 -0.02 -16.01 14.03
N GLU A 383 0.52 -14.83 14.35
CA GLU A 383 -0.26 -13.63 14.56
C GLU A 383 -1.12 -13.27 13.34
N ASP A 384 -0.52 -13.39 12.15
CA ASP A 384 -1.17 -12.99 10.91
C ASP A 384 -1.85 -14.18 10.20
N ASN A 385 -1.37 -15.43 10.40
CA ASN A 385 -1.92 -16.60 9.74
C ASN A 385 -1.53 -17.89 10.49
N ILE A 386 -2.52 -18.71 10.85
CA ILE A 386 -2.33 -19.96 11.58
C ILE A 386 -2.17 -21.19 10.67
N TYR A 387 -2.26 -21.03 9.34
CA TYR A 387 -2.19 -22.15 8.39
C TYR A 387 -0.88 -22.17 7.61
N LEU A 388 -0.22 -23.32 7.58
CA LEU A 388 0.89 -23.56 6.67
C LEU A 388 0.37 -23.73 5.24
N ASP A 389 -0.63 -24.58 5.02
CA ASP A 389 -1.34 -24.78 3.76
C ASP A 389 -2.84 -24.83 3.99
N LYS A 390 -3.65 -24.87 2.91
CA LYS A 390 -5.11 -24.91 3.00
C LYS A 390 -5.57 -26.08 3.88
N GLY A 391 -6.12 -25.77 5.05
CA GLY A 391 -6.63 -26.75 6.01
C GLY A 391 -5.55 -27.44 6.86
N VAL A 392 -4.28 -27.05 6.73
CA VAL A 392 -3.16 -27.58 7.52
C VAL A 392 -2.65 -26.50 8.44
N LEU A 393 -2.84 -26.66 9.74
CA LEU A 393 -2.31 -25.72 10.74
C LEU A 393 -0.78 -25.73 10.71
N ALA A 394 -0.20 -24.56 10.94
CA ALA A 394 1.23 -24.44 11.16
C ALA A 394 1.57 -24.87 12.61
N GLU A 395 2.61 -25.67 12.77
CA GLU A 395 3.12 -26.12 14.08
C GLU A 395 3.98 -25.03 14.77
N GLY A 396 3.57 -23.79 14.67
CA GLY A 396 4.26 -22.60 15.13
C GLY A 396 4.53 -21.60 14.01
N SER A 397 5.22 -20.51 14.32
CA SER A 397 5.65 -19.50 13.34
C SER A 397 6.87 -19.94 12.54
N ALA A 398 7.73 -20.78 13.11
CA ALA A 398 8.97 -21.21 12.46
C ALA A 398 8.76 -21.90 11.10
N PRO A 399 7.76 -22.79 10.88
CA PRO A 399 7.48 -23.33 9.54
C PRO A 399 7.09 -22.26 8.51
N LEU A 400 6.38 -21.21 8.93
CA LEU A 400 6.01 -20.08 8.06
C LEU A 400 7.25 -19.27 7.67
N VAL A 401 8.14 -19.01 8.63
CA VAL A 401 9.44 -18.36 8.41
C VAL A 401 10.32 -19.20 7.48
N ALA A 402 10.42 -20.50 7.70
CA ALA A 402 11.22 -21.41 6.87
C ALA A 402 10.75 -21.41 5.42
N ARG A 403 9.43 -21.39 5.18
CA ARG A 403 8.83 -21.28 3.85
C ARG A 403 9.15 -19.95 3.18
N ALA A 404 9.01 -18.83 3.90
CA ALA A 404 9.37 -17.52 3.39
C ALA A 404 10.87 -17.41 3.07
N ALA A 405 11.73 -17.95 3.92
CA ALA A 405 13.17 -18.03 3.69
C ALA A 405 13.55 -18.89 2.49
N ALA A 406 12.86 -20.02 2.29
CA ALA A 406 13.06 -20.88 1.11
C ALA A 406 12.67 -20.15 -0.17
N TYR A 407 11.54 -19.43 -0.15
CA TYR A 407 11.13 -18.62 -1.29
C TYR A 407 12.14 -17.51 -1.61
N ALA A 408 12.62 -16.77 -0.61
CA ALA A 408 13.65 -15.75 -0.79
C ALA A 408 14.90 -16.31 -1.48
N ARG A 409 15.38 -17.47 -1.01
CA ARG A 409 16.52 -18.18 -1.65
C ARG A 409 16.23 -18.58 -3.10
N SER A 410 15.00 -19.04 -3.39
CA SER A 410 14.62 -19.46 -4.74
C SER A 410 14.62 -18.32 -5.77
N ILE A 411 14.41 -17.08 -5.32
CA ILE A 411 14.47 -15.87 -6.16
C ILE A 411 15.81 -15.12 -6.03
N GLY A 412 16.82 -15.71 -5.37
CA GLY A 412 18.16 -15.16 -5.25
C GLY A 412 18.33 -14.01 -4.24
N ARG A 413 17.34 -13.76 -3.36
CA ARG A 413 17.46 -12.70 -2.34
C ARG A 413 18.21 -13.18 -1.10
N PRO A 414 19.31 -12.51 -0.73
CA PRO A 414 20.06 -12.85 0.48
C PRO A 414 19.29 -12.46 1.74
N LEU A 415 19.19 -13.40 2.67
CA LEU A 415 18.62 -13.15 3.99
C LEU A 415 19.67 -12.47 4.88
N LEU A 416 19.26 -11.42 5.57
CA LEU A 416 20.09 -10.78 6.58
C LEU A 416 19.94 -11.51 7.92
N ASP A 417 21.07 -11.79 8.56
CA ASP A 417 21.10 -12.14 9.97
C ASP A 417 20.76 -10.91 10.84
N PRO A 418 20.47 -11.09 12.14
CA PRO A 418 20.09 -9.96 13.01
C PRO A 418 21.13 -8.84 13.08
N ALA A 419 22.42 -9.15 13.02
CA ALA A 419 23.47 -8.13 13.05
C ALA A 419 23.50 -7.28 11.78
N ALA A 420 23.36 -7.93 10.62
CA ALA A 420 23.25 -7.26 9.33
C ALA A 420 21.92 -6.49 9.19
N ALA A 421 20.81 -7.05 9.72
CA ALA A 421 19.52 -6.39 9.76
C ALA A 421 19.55 -5.10 10.59
N ARG A 422 20.22 -5.08 11.76
CA ARG A 422 20.41 -3.86 12.54
C ARG A 422 21.07 -2.76 11.72
N ARG A 423 22.17 -3.08 11.05
CA ARG A 423 22.86 -2.10 10.19
C ARG A 423 22.00 -1.61 9.04
N HIS A 424 21.26 -2.54 8.42
CA HIS A 424 20.38 -2.23 7.27
C HIS A 424 19.23 -1.30 7.66
N LEU A 425 18.67 -1.49 8.84
CA LEU A 425 17.55 -0.68 9.37
C LEU A 425 18.02 0.58 10.11
N GLY A 426 19.34 0.79 10.29
CA GLY A 426 19.88 1.95 10.99
C GLY A 426 19.75 1.86 12.52
N LEU A 427 19.63 0.66 13.09
CA LEU A 427 19.63 0.44 14.53
C LEU A 427 21.04 0.61 15.10
N GLY A 428 21.16 1.37 16.20
CA GLY A 428 22.44 1.57 16.89
C GLY A 428 23.33 2.66 16.28
N GLN A 429 22.77 3.58 15.49
CA GLN A 429 23.45 4.82 15.03
C GLN A 429 23.16 5.99 15.95
#